data_6c0f45b5718b4e8f48de9c2f2cbefd6f
#
_entry.id   6c0f45b5718b4e8f48de9c2f2cbefd6f
#
_cell.length_a   1.000
_cell.length_b   1.000
_cell.length_c   1.000
_cell.angle_alpha   90.00
_cell.angle_beta   90.00
_cell.angle_gamma   90.00
#
_symmetry.space_group_name_H-M   'P 1'
#
loop_
_entity.id
_entity.type
_entity.pdbx_description
1 polymer ?
#
loop_
_entity_poly.entity_id
_entity_poly.type
_entity_poly.pdbx_seq_one_letter_code
_entity_poly.pdbx_strand_id
1 'polypeptide(L)'
;MSGKPIEVEVYFPNHFITLPGRLFCAENGRICIRLLTEVLTPGLLTPGNPVRLTIHTPTHQHLLETRVRGGSRSLLELEVPMQMVSLRKRQYVRRELTAAVLWRPVEDKSEWRYATMLDISEGGLRMRCLQPVEVGEELELEFALYGDDQPIRAQGRVVWRRESAGEQWEMGIEFTQLPRIDRIHIRRLVGEI
;
A
#
# COMPACT_ATOMS: atom_id res chain seq x y z
N MET A 1 -13.02 16.45 7.20
CA MET A 1 -12.46 15.31 7.97
C MET A 1 -12.11 14.20 7.00
N SER A 2 -10.82 13.92 6.84
CA SER A 2 -10.34 12.83 5.96
C SER A 2 -10.33 11.53 6.76
N GLY A 3 -11.43 10.77 6.72
CA GLY A 3 -11.48 9.44 7.34
C GLY A 3 -10.55 8.46 6.61
N LYS A 4 -10.01 7.47 7.35
CA LYS A 4 -9.16 6.41 6.76
C LYS A 4 -9.94 5.63 5.70
N PRO A 5 -9.30 5.26 4.58
CA PRO A 5 -9.93 4.42 3.57
C PRO A 5 -10.24 3.04 4.13
N ILE A 6 -11.43 2.52 3.82
CA ILE A 6 -11.90 1.21 4.26
C ILE A 6 -12.49 0.50 3.05
N GLU A 7 -12.20 -0.78 2.91
CA GLU A 7 -12.92 -1.68 2.03
C GLU A 7 -13.95 -2.44 2.85
N VAL A 8 -15.17 -2.49 2.34
CA VAL A 8 -16.30 -3.18 2.97
C VAL A 8 -16.69 -4.35 2.08
N GLU A 9 -16.47 -5.56 2.55
CA GLU A 9 -16.95 -6.77 1.88
C GLU A 9 -18.29 -7.18 2.51
N VAL A 10 -19.36 -7.19 1.74
CA VAL A 10 -20.67 -7.67 2.17
C VAL A 10 -20.91 -9.05 1.61
N TYR A 11 -21.22 -10.01 2.48
CA TYR A 11 -21.36 -11.41 2.11
C TYR A 11 -22.82 -11.77 1.85
N PHE A 12 -23.02 -12.54 0.79
CA PHE A 12 -24.25 -13.22 0.46
C PHE A 12 -23.98 -14.74 0.42
N PRO A 13 -25.00 -15.61 0.45
CA PRO A 13 -24.79 -17.05 0.46
C PRO A 13 -23.84 -17.61 -0.62
N ASN A 14 -23.81 -16.95 -1.79
CA ASN A 14 -23.04 -17.46 -2.95
C ASN A 14 -22.02 -16.46 -3.51
N HIS A 15 -21.93 -15.25 -2.99
CA HIS A 15 -21.01 -14.21 -3.47
C HIS A 15 -20.79 -13.12 -2.43
N PHE A 16 -19.80 -12.28 -2.68
CA PHE A 16 -19.58 -11.06 -1.91
C PHE A 16 -19.41 -9.86 -2.84
N ILE A 17 -19.68 -8.68 -2.31
CA ILE A 17 -19.50 -7.41 -3.01
C ILE A 17 -18.54 -6.56 -2.19
N THR A 18 -17.52 -6.00 -2.84
CA THR A 18 -16.58 -5.06 -2.21
C THR A 18 -17.02 -3.63 -2.49
N LEU A 19 -17.16 -2.84 -1.44
CA LEU A 19 -17.56 -1.44 -1.51
C LEU A 19 -16.45 -0.58 -0.88
N PRO A 20 -15.93 0.42 -1.60
CA PRO A 20 -15.01 1.38 -1.00
C PRO A 20 -15.75 2.34 -0.09
N GLY A 21 -15.18 2.65 1.08
CA GLY A 21 -15.78 3.53 2.05
C GLY A 21 -14.76 4.31 2.88
N ARG A 22 -15.28 5.18 3.74
CA ARG A 22 -14.49 5.90 4.75
C ARG A 22 -15.15 5.78 6.11
N LEU A 23 -14.36 5.54 7.15
CA LEU A 23 -14.85 5.57 8.52
C LEU A 23 -15.37 6.97 8.83
N PHE A 24 -16.65 7.04 9.19
CA PHE A 24 -17.33 8.29 9.51
C PHE A 24 -17.46 8.48 11.03
N CYS A 25 -17.87 7.44 11.75
CA CYS A 25 -17.92 7.44 13.20
C CYS A 25 -17.70 6.03 13.77
N ALA A 26 -17.23 5.97 15.01
CA ALA A 26 -17.14 4.75 15.81
C ALA A 26 -17.49 5.11 17.25
N GLU A 27 -18.76 5.07 17.61
CA GLU A 27 -19.27 5.49 18.92
C GLU A 27 -20.59 4.81 19.26
N ASN A 28 -20.97 4.80 20.53
CA ASN A 28 -22.25 4.28 21.00
C ASN A 28 -22.57 2.85 20.53
N GLY A 29 -21.57 1.99 20.47
CA GLY A 29 -21.75 0.59 20.08
C GLY A 29 -22.04 0.40 18.58
N ARG A 30 -21.65 1.34 17.72
CA ARG A 30 -21.79 1.26 16.27
C ARG A 30 -20.57 1.79 15.53
N ILE A 31 -20.39 1.28 14.33
CA ILE A 31 -19.43 1.79 13.35
C ILE A 31 -20.23 2.33 12.16
N CYS A 32 -19.96 3.57 11.77
CA CYS A 32 -20.59 4.20 10.61
C CYS A 32 -19.57 4.39 9.51
N ILE A 33 -19.86 3.88 8.32
CA ILE A 33 -19.01 3.97 7.14
C ILE A 33 -19.77 4.74 6.07
N ARG A 34 -19.17 5.82 5.58
CA ARG A 34 -19.65 6.50 4.38
C ARG A 34 -19.11 5.76 3.16
N LEU A 35 -20.02 5.20 2.37
CA LEU A 35 -19.69 4.54 1.12
C LEU A 35 -19.33 5.58 0.06
N LEU A 36 -18.33 5.28 -0.79
CA LEU A 36 -17.91 6.15 -1.90
C LEU A 36 -18.74 5.90 -3.16
N THR A 37 -19.47 4.79 -3.18
CA THR A 37 -20.45 4.44 -4.23
C THR A 37 -21.80 4.22 -3.61
N GLU A 38 -22.87 4.64 -4.30
CA GLU A 38 -24.22 4.36 -3.84
C GLU A 38 -24.58 2.88 -3.98
N VAL A 39 -25.19 2.32 -2.95
CA VAL A 39 -25.69 0.95 -2.98
C VAL A 39 -27.10 0.97 -3.55
N LEU A 40 -27.25 0.44 -4.76
CA LEU A 40 -28.52 0.36 -5.46
C LEU A 40 -29.21 -1.00 -5.31
N THR A 41 -28.50 -2.01 -4.77
CA THR A 41 -29.01 -3.38 -4.63
C THR A 41 -29.90 -3.49 -3.39
N PRO A 42 -31.19 -3.77 -3.54
CA PRO A 42 -32.06 -4.07 -2.40
C PRO A 42 -31.52 -5.27 -1.60
N GLY A 43 -31.59 -5.20 -0.29
CA GLY A 43 -31.15 -6.28 0.59
C GLY A 43 -29.67 -6.23 0.99
N LEU A 44 -28.80 -5.45 0.35
CA LEU A 44 -27.39 -5.34 0.73
C LEU A 44 -27.25 -4.79 2.15
N LEU A 45 -28.09 -3.82 2.52
CA LEU A 45 -28.07 -3.15 3.82
C LEU A 45 -29.09 -3.74 4.81
N THR A 46 -29.53 -4.97 4.58
CA THR A 46 -30.47 -5.65 5.49
C THR A 46 -29.79 -5.91 6.83
N PRO A 47 -30.41 -5.50 7.95
CA PRO A 47 -29.89 -5.80 9.27
C PRO A 47 -29.62 -7.30 9.45
N GLY A 48 -28.49 -7.63 10.07
CA GLY A 48 -28.04 -8.99 10.29
C GLY A 48 -27.12 -9.57 9.20
N ASN A 49 -27.04 -8.97 8.01
CA ASN A 49 -26.12 -9.43 6.97
C ASN A 49 -24.67 -9.39 7.48
N PRO A 50 -23.90 -10.48 7.27
CA PRO A 50 -22.50 -10.52 7.65
C PRO A 50 -21.66 -9.60 6.76
N VAL A 51 -20.75 -8.87 7.38
CA VAL A 51 -19.85 -7.92 6.73
C VAL A 51 -18.45 -8.11 7.24
N ARG A 52 -17.47 -8.09 6.34
CA ARG A 52 -16.06 -7.96 6.68
C ARG A 52 -15.60 -6.55 6.32
N LEU A 53 -14.96 -5.89 7.28
CA LEU A 53 -14.26 -4.64 7.06
C LEU A 53 -12.78 -4.90 6.91
N THR A 54 -12.19 -4.34 5.88
CA THR A 54 -10.75 -4.33 5.69
C THR A 54 -10.25 -2.89 5.82
N ILE A 55 -9.52 -2.60 6.88
CA ILE A 55 -8.94 -1.29 7.11
C ILE A 55 -7.46 -1.35 6.76
N HIS A 56 -7.05 -0.59 5.76
CA HIS A 56 -5.66 -0.48 5.35
C HIS A 56 -4.98 0.66 6.10
N THR A 57 -3.86 0.35 6.72
CA THR A 57 -2.89 1.33 7.22
C THR A 57 -1.58 1.18 6.46
N PRO A 58 -0.63 2.10 6.59
CA PRO A 58 0.64 1.99 5.87
C PRO A 58 1.38 0.66 6.07
N THR A 59 1.27 0.04 7.25
CA THR A 59 1.99 -1.19 7.61
C THR A 59 1.09 -2.39 7.89
N HIS A 60 -0.18 -2.18 8.25
CA HIS A 60 -1.10 -3.23 8.66
C HIS A 60 -2.37 -3.27 7.83
N GLN A 61 -2.98 -4.43 7.79
CA GLN A 61 -4.35 -4.63 7.37
C GLN A 61 -5.12 -5.16 8.57
N HIS A 62 -6.19 -4.49 8.94
CA HIS A 62 -7.08 -4.92 10.01
C HIS A 62 -8.33 -5.50 9.37
N LEU A 63 -8.67 -6.72 9.78
CA LEU A 63 -9.88 -7.41 9.36
C LEU A 63 -10.83 -7.46 10.55
N LEU A 64 -12.03 -6.97 10.35
CA LEU A 64 -13.10 -6.98 11.34
C LEU A 64 -14.32 -7.66 10.74
N GLU A 65 -14.84 -8.66 11.40
CA GLU A 65 -16.08 -9.32 11.02
C GLU A 65 -17.22 -8.80 11.91
N THR A 66 -18.29 -8.35 11.28
CA THR A 66 -19.42 -7.74 11.94
C THR A 66 -20.71 -7.98 11.15
N ARG A 67 -21.80 -7.30 11.53
CA ARG A 67 -23.08 -7.38 10.85
C ARG A 67 -23.63 -6.01 10.55
N VAL A 68 -24.43 -5.94 9.49
CA VAL A 68 -25.22 -4.74 9.18
C VAL A 68 -26.21 -4.51 10.31
N ARG A 69 -26.24 -3.29 10.82
CA ARG A 69 -27.27 -2.80 11.76
C ARG A 69 -28.34 -2.00 11.04
N GLY A 70 -27.96 -1.32 9.97
CA GLY A 70 -28.83 -0.51 9.14
C GLY A 70 -28.01 0.35 8.18
N GLY A 71 -28.65 1.32 7.57
CA GLY A 71 -27.97 2.28 6.70
C GLY A 71 -28.87 2.92 5.67
N SER A 72 -28.23 3.70 4.80
CA SER A 72 -28.83 4.33 3.62
C SER A 72 -27.95 4.04 2.40
N ARG A 73 -28.32 4.54 1.22
CA ARG A 73 -27.56 4.30 -0.02
C ARG A 73 -26.08 4.67 0.06
N SER A 74 -25.73 5.60 0.94
CA SER A 74 -24.35 6.10 1.08
C SER A 74 -23.77 5.97 2.50
N LEU A 75 -24.55 5.44 3.45
CA LEU A 75 -24.11 5.27 4.83
C LEU A 75 -24.44 3.86 5.29
N LEU A 76 -23.42 3.14 5.75
CA LEU A 76 -23.54 1.81 6.32
C LEU A 76 -23.31 1.89 7.83
N GLU A 77 -24.28 1.44 8.60
CA GLU A 77 -24.19 1.28 10.05
C GLU A 77 -23.96 -0.19 10.38
N LEU A 78 -22.94 -0.45 11.17
CA LEU A 78 -22.50 -1.78 11.56
C LEU A 78 -22.50 -1.93 13.08
N GLU A 79 -22.64 -3.16 13.53
CA GLU A 79 -22.40 -3.53 14.92
C GLU A 79 -20.90 -3.38 15.24
N VAL A 80 -20.57 -3.15 16.51
CA VAL A 80 -19.16 -3.18 16.92
C VAL A 80 -18.67 -4.63 16.87
N PRO A 81 -17.61 -4.93 16.13
CA PRO A 81 -17.10 -6.29 16.03
C PRO A 81 -16.54 -6.78 17.36
N MET A 82 -16.81 -8.04 17.66
CA MET A 82 -16.27 -8.68 18.87
C MET A 82 -14.78 -9.00 18.75
N GLN A 83 -14.25 -9.11 17.53
CA GLN A 83 -12.87 -9.47 17.25
C GLN A 83 -12.30 -8.64 16.11
N MET A 84 -11.02 -8.33 16.22
CA MET A 84 -10.22 -7.70 15.19
C MET A 84 -8.94 -8.51 14.98
N VAL A 85 -8.68 -8.89 13.74
CA VAL A 85 -7.42 -9.53 13.34
C VAL A 85 -6.56 -8.49 12.64
N SER A 86 -5.35 -8.29 13.14
CA SER A 86 -4.38 -7.39 12.54
C SER A 86 -3.28 -8.19 11.84
N LEU A 87 -3.17 -8.00 10.53
CA LEU A 87 -2.13 -8.63 9.73
C LEU A 87 -1.09 -7.57 9.35
N ARG A 88 0.15 -7.80 9.74
CA ARG A 88 1.25 -6.94 9.32
C ARG A 88 1.58 -7.24 7.85
N LYS A 89 1.24 -6.34 6.95
CA LYS A 89 1.53 -6.48 5.51
C LYS A 89 2.93 -6.03 5.13
N ARG A 90 3.47 -5.05 5.84
CA ARG A 90 4.75 -4.43 5.52
C ARG A 90 5.57 -4.21 6.77
N GLN A 91 6.85 -4.48 6.68
CA GLN A 91 7.79 -4.19 7.77
C GLN A 91 8.04 -2.68 7.89
N TYR A 92 8.05 -1.96 6.78
CA TYR A 92 8.36 -0.53 6.69
C TYR A 92 7.24 0.28 6.06
N VAL A 93 7.05 1.51 6.53
CA VAL A 93 6.17 2.50 5.90
C VAL A 93 6.76 2.88 4.53
N ARG A 94 5.89 3.12 3.55
CA ARG A 94 6.26 3.60 2.22
C ARG A 94 5.70 4.97 1.98
N ARG A 95 6.49 5.79 1.28
CA ARG A 95 6.06 7.09 0.78
C ARG A 95 6.14 7.10 -0.74
N GLU A 96 5.07 7.53 -1.39
CA GLU A 96 5.09 7.81 -2.81
C GLU A 96 6.03 8.99 -3.07
N LEU A 97 6.95 8.80 -3.99
CA LEU A 97 7.98 9.76 -4.35
C LEU A 97 8.43 9.53 -5.78
N THR A 98 8.27 10.53 -6.63
CA THR A 98 8.78 10.48 -8.00
C THR A 98 10.18 11.10 -8.05
N ALA A 99 11.18 10.27 -8.31
CA ALA A 99 12.58 10.70 -8.45
C ALA A 99 13.30 9.85 -9.51
N ALA A 100 14.40 10.39 -10.04
CA ALA A 100 15.28 9.64 -10.93
C ALA A 100 16.08 8.62 -10.14
N VAL A 101 16.26 7.42 -10.71
CA VAL A 101 17.14 6.37 -10.20
C VAL A 101 18.08 5.95 -11.31
N LEU A 102 19.37 5.98 -11.04
CA LEU A 102 20.37 5.30 -11.84
C LEU A 102 20.56 3.90 -11.27
N TRP A 103 20.60 2.91 -12.13
CA TRP A 103 20.77 1.53 -11.71
C TRP A 103 21.56 0.69 -12.72
N ARG A 104 22.20 -0.36 -12.26
CA ARG A 104 22.83 -1.39 -13.10
C ARG A 104 22.94 -2.72 -12.33
N PRO A 105 23.00 -3.88 -13.01
CA PRO A 105 23.31 -5.14 -12.37
C PRO A 105 24.71 -5.13 -11.73
N VAL A 106 24.85 -5.74 -10.55
CA VAL A 106 26.15 -5.83 -9.84
C VAL A 106 27.17 -6.63 -10.62
N GLU A 107 26.73 -7.73 -11.25
CA GLU A 107 27.58 -8.65 -12.02
C GLU A 107 28.01 -8.04 -13.36
N ASP A 108 27.12 -7.28 -13.98
CA ASP A 108 27.35 -6.59 -15.25
C ASP A 108 27.61 -5.10 -14.97
N LYS A 109 28.88 -4.70 -14.87
CA LYS A 109 29.31 -3.31 -14.71
C LYS A 109 29.13 -2.48 -16.00
N SER A 110 28.11 -2.79 -16.76
CA SER A 110 27.66 -2.03 -17.93
C SER A 110 27.31 -0.58 -17.57
N GLU A 111 26.89 0.17 -18.58
CA GLU A 111 26.45 1.55 -18.38
C GLU A 111 25.26 1.65 -17.44
N TRP A 112 25.24 2.73 -16.66
CA TRP A 112 24.09 3.06 -15.81
C TRP A 112 22.83 3.28 -16.64
N ARG A 113 21.73 2.70 -16.19
CA ARG A 113 20.40 2.79 -16.79
C ARG A 113 19.50 3.69 -15.96
N TYR A 114 18.53 4.33 -16.60
CA TYR A 114 17.59 5.20 -15.94
C TYR A 114 16.30 4.49 -15.57
N ALA A 115 15.78 4.79 -14.40
CA ALA A 115 14.45 4.42 -13.94
C ALA A 115 13.77 5.59 -13.21
N THR A 116 12.47 5.50 -13.03
CA THR A 116 11.70 6.43 -12.20
C THR A 116 11.29 5.72 -10.91
N MET A 117 11.72 6.25 -9.76
CA MET A 117 11.21 5.84 -8.46
C MET A 117 9.72 6.19 -8.36
N LEU A 118 8.92 5.28 -7.82
CA LEU A 118 7.48 5.45 -7.60
C LEU A 118 7.12 5.52 -6.11
N ASP A 119 7.84 4.76 -5.28
CA ASP A 119 7.77 4.83 -3.83
C ASP A 119 9.08 4.35 -3.20
N ILE A 120 9.30 4.77 -1.95
CA ILE A 120 10.46 4.38 -1.16
C ILE A 120 10.06 4.06 0.28
N SER A 121 10.80 3.17 0.90
CA SER A 121 10.75 2.83 2.33
C SER A 121 12.15 2.54 2.86
N GLU A 122 12.29 2.38 4.16
CA GLU A 122 13.56 1.95 4.77
C GLU A 122 14.08 0.60 4.24
N GLY A 123 13.19 -0.28 3.80
CA GLY A 123 13.53 -1.61 3.30
C GLY A 123 13.75 -1.72 1.80
N GLY A 124 13.44 -0.67 1.02
CA GLY A 124 13.55 -0.75 -0.44
C GLY A 124 12.75 0.31 -1.17
N LEU A 125 12.73 0.21 -2.48
CA LEU A 125 12.01 1.12 -3.38
C LEU A 125 11.23 0.35 -4.45
N ARG A 126 10.27 1.04 -5.06
CA ARG A 126 9.61 0.62 -6.28
C ARG A 126 10.01 1.57 -7.39
N MET A 127 10.42 1.03 -8.52
CA MET A 127 10.82 1.82 -9.68
C MET A 127 10.17 1.32 -10.96
N ARG A 128 10.13 2.20 -11.96
CA ARG A 128 9.66 1.92 -13.32
C ARG A 128 10.78 2.14 -14.31
N CYS A 129 11.00 1.17 -15.20
CA CYS A 129 12.07 1.17 -16.19
C CYS A 129 11.61 0.58 -17.53
N LEU A 130 12.42 0.77 -18.58
CA LEU A 130 12.19 0.17 -19.91
C LEU A 130 12.79 -1.23 -20.02
N GLN A 131 13.89 -1.48 -19.32
CA GLN A 131 14.63 -2.74 -19.40
C GLN A 131 14.59 -3.43 -18.04
N PRO A 132 13.74 -4.46 -17.86
CA PRO A 132 13.68 -5.17 -16.59
C PRO A 132 14.85 -6.16 -16.47
N VAL A 133 15.13 -6.57 -15.25
CA VAL A 133 16.00 -7.69 -14.90
C VAL A 133 15.20 -8.78 -14.20
N GLU A 134 15.79 -9.95 -14.06
CA GLU A 134 15.11 -11.09 -13.44
C GLU A 134 14.94 -10.89 -11.92
N VAL A 135 13.93 -11.54 -11.37
CA VAL A 135 13.73 -11.59 -9.92
C VAL A 135 14.91 -12.36 -9.30
N GLY A 136 15.49 -11.81 -8.23
CA GLY A 136 16.66 -12.34 -7.56
C GLY A 136 17.97 -11.65 -7.93
N GLU A 137 18.02 -10.90 -9.04
CA GLU A 137 19.22 -10.16 -9.42
C GLU A 137 19.54 -9.02 -8.45
N GLU A 138 20.85 -8.82 -8.21
CA GLU A 138 21.40 -7.74 -7.38
C GLU A 138 21.71 -6.52 -8.27
N LEU A 139 21.30 -5.35 -7.81
CA LEU A 139 21.48 -4.07 -8.49
C LEU A 139 22.29 -3.10 -7.66
N GLU A 140 23.16 -2.34 -8.30
CA GLU A 140 23.67 -1.07 -7.79
C GLU A 140 22.64 0.03 -8.11
N LEU A 141 22.38 0.89 -7.13
CA LEU A 141 21.40 1.98 -7.23
C LEU A 141 22.03 3.29 -6.81
N GLU A 142 21.74 4.36 -7.54
CA GLU A 142 22.09 5.72 -7.16
C GLU A 142 20.87 6.63 -7.36
N PHE A 143 20.44 7.36 -6.33
CA PHE A 143 19.29 8.26 -6.37
C PHE A 143 19.43 9.38 -5.35
N ALA A 144 18.77 10.51 -5.61
CA ALA A 144 18.72 11.64 -4.68
C ALA A 144 17.31 11.78 -4.08
N LEU A 145 17.24 12.16 -2.81
CA LEU A 145 16.01 12.57 -2.14
C LEU A 145 15.90 14.09 -2.15
N TYR A 146 14.67 14.62 -2.09
CA TYR A 146 14.45 16.06 -2.07
C TYR A 146 15.16 16.74 -0.89
N GLY A 147 15.99 17.74 -1.19
CA GLY A 147 16.72 18.51 -0.19
C GLY A 147 18.11 18.00 0.17
N ASP A 148 18.53 16.87 -0.40
CA ASP A 148 19.89 16.35 -0.22
C ASP A 148 20.76 16.65 -1.44
N ASP A 149 21.93 17.28 -1.22
CA ASP A 149 22.93 17.55 -2.28
C ASP A 149 23.75 16.31 -2.67
N GLN A 150 23.66 15.23 -1.89
CA GLN A 150 24.43 14.03 -2.10
C GLN A 150 23.53 12.86 -2.50
N PRO A 151 23.86 12.13 -3.59
CA PRO A 151 23.11 10.95 -3.97
C PRO A 151 23.34 9.81 -2.97
N ILE A 152 22.27 9.09 -2.69
CA ILE A 152 22.29 7.83 -1.95
C ILE A 152 22.76 6.73 -2.88
N ARG A 153 23.74 5.93 -2.42
CA ARG A 153 24.21 4.73 -3.09
C ARG A 153 23.80 3.51 -2.29
N ALA A 154 23.11 2.60 -2.93
CA ALA A 154 22.61 1.38 -2.31
C ALA A 154 22.84 0.17 -3.21
N GLN A 155 22.82 -1.03 -2.62
CA GLN A 155 22.61 -2.26 -3.36
C GLN A 155 21.26 -2.83 -2.98
N GLY A 156 20.60 -3.50 -3.92
CA GLY A 156 19.31 -4.10 -3.70
C GLY A 156 19.01 -5.25 -4.62
N ARG A 157 18.14 -6.13 -4.17
CA ARG A 157 17.68 -7.31 -4.91
C ARG A 157 16.32 -7.09 -5.48
N VAL A 158 16.10 -7.49 -6.73
CA VAL A 158 14.78 -7.52 -7.35
C VAL A 158 13.93 -8.59 -6.67
N VAL A 159 12.84 -8.19 -5.99
CA VAL A 159 11.95 -9.13 -5.28
C VAL A 159 10.67 -9.43 -6.06
N TRP A 160 10.29 -8.56 -6.98
CA TRP A 160 9.21 -8.80 -7.94
C TRP A 160 9.34 -7.86 -9.13
N ARG A 161 8.75 -8.27 -10.26
CA ARG A 161 8.57 -7.43 -11.44
C ARG A 161 7.20 -7.66 -12.05
N ARG A 162 6.68 -6.67 -12.74
CA ARG A 162 5.45 -6.76 -13.53
C ARG A 162 5.52 -5.82 -14.72
N GLU A 163 4.88 -6.23 -15.79
CA GLU A 163 4.67 -5.35 -16.94
C GLU A 163 3.69 -4.23 -16.59
N SER A 164 3.95 -3.04 -17.11
CA SER A 164 3.13 -1.84 -16.95
C SER A 164 2.74 -1.33 -18.33
N ALA A 165 1.90 -0.29 -18.40
CA ALA A 165 1.48 0.26 -19.69
C ALA A 165 2.69 0.85 -20.48
N GLY A 166 2.65 0.71 -21.84
CA GLY A 166 3.62 1.35 -22.72
C GLY A 166 5.02 0.73 -22.69
N GLU A 167 5.11 -0.60 -22.73
CA GLU A 167 6.39 -1.33 -22.75
C GLU A 167 7.31 -1.03 -21.57
N GLN A 168 6.72 -0.60 -20.45
CA GLN A 168 7.44 -0.30 -19.22
C GLN A 168 7.27 -1.44 -18.21
N TRP A 169 8.22 -1.52 -17.31
CA TRP A 169 8.22 -2.50 -16.22
C TRP A 169 8.27 -1.81 -14.88
N GLU A 170 7.49 -2.31 -13.93
CA GLU A 170 7.64 -1.95 -12.53
C GLU A 170 8.38 -3.06 -11.81
N MET A 171 9.36 -2.67 -10.99
CA MET A 171 10.15 -3.59 -10.16
C MET A 171 10.14 -3.13 -8.71
N GLY A 172 9.99 -4.08 -7.80
CA GLY A 172 10.23 -3.88 -6.37
C GLY A 172 11.62 -4.32 -6.02
N ILE A 173 12.37 -3.43 -5.39
CA ILE A 173 13.75 -3.63 -4.99
C ILE A 173 13.81 -3.63 -3.47
N GLU A 174 14.38 -4.69 -2.87
CA GLU A 174 14.71 -4.76 -1.46
C GLU A 174 16.18 -4.34 -1.27
N PHE A 175 16.46 -3.39 -0.37
CA PHE A 175 17.83 -2.98 -0.09
C PHE A 175 18.59 -4.10 0.63
N THR A 176 19.67 -4.57 0.02
CA THR A 176 20.61 -5.53 0.61
C THR A 176 21.76 -4.81 1.31
N GLN A 177 22.19 -3.66 0.75
CA GLN A 177 23.17 -2.76 1.37
C GLN A 177 22.69 -1.32 1.26
N LEU A 178 22.56 -0.66 2.42
CA LEU A 178 22.19 0.76 2.53
C LEU A 178 22.95 1.36 3.71
N PRO A 179 23.75 2.43 3.51
CA PRO A 179 24.45 3.11 4.58
C PRO A 179 23.49 3.52 5.71
N ARG A 180 23.97 3.42 6.95
CA ARG A 180 23.13 3.72 8.13
C ARG A 180 22.58 5.15 8.13
N ILE A 181 23.36 6.11 7.66
CA ILE A 181 22.95 7.52 7.60
C ILE A 181 21.79 7.69 6.60
N ASP A 182 21.86 7.07 5.42
CA ASP A 182 20.84 7.14 4.39
C ASP A 182 19.55 6.44 4.83
N ARG A 183 19.67 5.35 5.58
CA ARG A 183 18.53 4.68 6.22
C ARG A 183 17.78 5.62 7.17
N ILE A 184 18.50 6.43 7.95
CA ILE A 184 17.90 7.43 8.85
C ILE A 184 17.21 8.53 8.04
N HIS A 185 17.81 9.00 6.94
CA HIS A 185 17.20 10.01 6.05
C HIS A 185 15.89 9.49 5.44
N ILE A 186 15.91 8.26 4.91
CA ILE A 186 14.69 7.63 4.37
C ILE A 186 13.62 7.49 5.45
N ARG A 187 13.96 7.05 6.66
CA ARG A 187 13.03 6.91 7.78
C ARG A 187 12.36 8.23 8.13
N ARG A 188 13.11 9.33 8.20
CA ARG A 188 12.56 10.68 8.40
C ARG A 188 11.64 11.09 7.26
N LEU A 189 12.04 10.85 6.03
CA LEU A 189 11.25 11.17 4.85
C LEU A 189 9.89 10.46 4.85
N VAL A 190 9.83 9.18 5.21
CA VAL A 190 8.58 8.40 5.24
C VAL A 190 7.71 8.68 6.47
N GLY A 191 8.21 9.44 7.46
CA GLY A 191 7.43 9.86 8.63
C GLY A 191 7.38 8.81 9.75
N GLU A 192 8.42 7.99 9.92
CA GLU A 192 8.55 7.00 10.99
C GLU A 192 9.25 7.54 12.25
N ILE A 193 9.53 8.85 12.34
CA ILE A 193 10.11 9.51 13.51
C ILE A 193 9.22 10.66 13.95
#